data_632cfd1ac1e0873485fa25e9c26eba1a
#
_entry.id   632cfd1ac1e0873485fa25e9c26eba1a
#
_cell.length_a   1.000
_cell.length_b   1.000
_cell.length_c   1.000
_cell.angle_alpha   90.00
_cell.angle_beta   90.00
_cell.angle_gamma   90.00
#
_symmetry.space_group_name_H-M   'P 1'
#
loop_
_entity.id
_entity.type
_entity.pdbx_description
1 polymer ?
#
loop_
_entity_poly.entity_id
_entity_poly.type
_entity_poly.pdbx_seq_one_letter_code
_entity_poly.pdbx_strand_id
1 'polypeptide(L)'
;MKEILTKNHPMSPNGQDSISKNDSNNLSLEEIIETRVSRRSVIKGSLALVTGGFLGLNLTGCGSSNNSVSTAAAEALLSFNPVAKNLNDVVTVPDGYSVQVLYRLGDPMNNFTSEYKNDGTDTSFEYRAGDHHDGMSYFGLNSAGTAKDLTNSQRGLLCMNHENITEIFLHTADEIASYDTTSRTSSGIDKEVAAHGVSIIEIQKGTSGFALNKSSLFNRRITAQTPIDIYGPVKGHDLAKTKYSTIGTKTRGTLNNCANGLTPWGTYLTCEENWAGYFKRPASNTLSAKAQLTQNRYMGSGSSNGSYGWANSTTSDDIYDRWDVTPNGADETEDYRNVANTFGWVVEINPFDPTS
;
A
#
# COMPACT_ATOMS: atom_id res chain seq x y z
N MET A 1 -19.09 25.19 19.39
CA MET A 1 -18.39 24.28 18.48
C MET A 1 -19.16 23.94 17.21
N LYS A 2 -20.49 24.09 17.19
CA LYS A 2 -21.32 23.93 15.95
C LYS A 2 -21.18 25.08 14.93
N GLU A 3 -20.76 26.27 15.34
CA GLU A 3 -20.69 27.44 14.44
C GLU A 3 -19.39 27.57 13.61
N ILE A 4 -18.36 26.78 13.93
CA ILE A 4 -17.04 26.88 13.26
C ILE A 4 -16.94 25.99 12.03
N LEU A 5 -17.80 24.97 11.89
CA LEU A 5 -17.75 24.04 10.75
C LEU A 5 -18.58 24.47 9.54
N THR A 6 -19.40 25.53 9.66
CA THR A 6 -20.30 25.96 8.56
C THR A 6 -19.77 27.11 7.71
N LYS A 7 -18.58 27.67 7.99
CA LYS A 7 -18.14 28.94 7.37
C LYS A 7 -17.07 28.87 6.29
N ASN A 8 -16.50 27.72 5.92
CA ASN A 8 -15.40 27.68 4.94
C ASN A 8 -15.41 26.48 3.98
N HIS A 9 -16.58 26.09 3.45
CA HIS A 9 -16.58 25.29 2.22
C HIS A 9 -16.92 26.19 1.03
N PRO A 10 -16.05 26.27 0.00
CA PRO A 10 -16.42 26.96 -1.24
C PRO A 10 -17.57 26.19 -1.88
N MET A 11 -18.68 26.86 -2.06
CA MET A 11 -19.85 26.33 -2.76
C MET A 11 -19.46 25.89 -4.17
N SER A 12 -19.94 24.73 -4.57
CA SER A 12 -19.93 24.29 -5.97
C SER A 12 -20.68 25.30 -6.84
N PRO A 13 -20.17 25.63 -8.04
CA PRO A 13 -20.80 26.65 -8.90
C PRO A 13 -22.25 26.37 -9.33
N ASN A 14 -22.81 25.21 -9.06
CA ASN A 14 -24.12 24.78 -9.50
C ASN A 14 -25.16 24.55 -8.39
N GLY A 15 -24.89 24.92 -7.15
CA GLY A 15 -25.93 25.02 -6.11
C GLY A 15 -26.73 23.75 -5.79
N GLN A 16 -26.27 22.58 -6.21
CA GLN A 16 -26.83 21.28 -5.84
C GLN A 16 -25.81 20.49 -5.08
N ASP A 17 -25.80 20.66 -3.75
CA ASP A 17 -25.25 19.65 -2.85
C ASP A 17 -26.08 18.38 -3.00
N SER A 18 -25.56 17.42 -3.76
CA SER A 18 -26.06 16.06 -3.66
C SER A 18 -25.66 15.53 -2.30
N ILE A 19 -26.53 15.68 -1.32
CA ILE A 19 -26.44 14.96 -0.05
C ILE A 19 -26.45 13.49 -0.46
N SER A 20 -25.30 12.83 -0.41
CA SER A 20 -25.23 11.38 -0.57
C SER A 20 -26.00 10.77 0.60
N LYS A 21 -27.25 10.40 0.34
CA LYS A 21 -28.03 9.64 1.31
C LYS A 21 -27.36 8.28 1.43
N ASN A 22 -26.82 8.02 2.60
CA ASN A 22 -26.41 6.67 2.97
C ASN A 22 -27.70 5.89 3.27
N ASP A 23 -28.22 5.18 2.30
CA ASP A 23 -29.39 4.33 2.43
C ASP A 23 -29.09 2.98 3.12
N SER A 24 -27.85 2.77 3.59
CA SER A 24 -27.46 1.61 4.39
C SER A 24 -27.76 1.82 5.87
N ASN A 25 -27.99 0.74 6.63
CA ASN A 25 -28.10 0.76 8.09
C ASN A 25 -26.73 0.96 8.78
N ASN A 26 -25.68 1.32 8.06
CA ASN A 26 -24.38 1.62 8.63
C ASN A 26 -24.38 3.01 9.26
N LEU A 27 -23.61 3.16 10.35
CA LEU A 27 -23.42 4.46 10.99
C LEU A 27 -22.85 5.47 9.98
N SER A 28 -23.36 6.68 9.99
CA SER A 28 -22.78 7.78 9.22
C SER A 28 -21.36 8.10 9.69
N LEU A 29 -20.56 8.72 8.85
CA LEU A 29 -19.21 9.17 9.22
C LEU A 29 -19.25 10.08 10.46
N GLU A 30 -20.28 10.90 10.58
CA GLU A 30 -20.49 11.81 11.71
C GLU A 30 -20.72 11.04 13.01
N GLU A 31 -21.55 10.00 13.00
CA GLU A 31 -21.80 9.11 14.13
C GLU A 31 -20.54 8.30 14.51
N ILE A 32 -19.74 7.87 13.53
CA ILE A 32 -18.45 7.21 13.77
C ILE A 32 -17.44 8.17 14.41
N ILE A 33 -17.40 9.41 13.96
CA ILE A 33 -16.51 10.45 14.52
C ILE A 33 -16.95 10.78 15.96
N GLU A 34 -18.24 10.94 16.23
CA GLU A 34 -18.77 11.18 17.58
C GLU A 34 -18.45 10.02 18.52
N THR A 35 -18.60 8.78 18.07
CA THR A 35 -18.23 7.58 18.85
C THR A 35 -16.72 7.56 19.15
N ARG A 36 -15.87 7.93 18.23
CA ARG A 36 -14.40 8.02 18.45
C ARG A 36 -14.01 9.17 19.41
N VAL A 37 -14.68 10.30 19.31
CA VAL A 37 -14.45 11.43 20.24
C VAL A 37 -14.87 11.04 21.66
N SER A 38 -15.98 10.33 21.81
CA SER A 38 -16.42 9.79 23.11
C SER A 38 -15.39 8.81 23.70
N ARG A 39 -14.85 7.88 22.89
CA ARG A 39 -13.77 6.96 23.34
C ARG A 39 -12.49 7.69 23.73
N ARG A 40 -12.08 8.72 22.99
CA ARG A 40 -10.93 9.56 23.38
C ARG A 40 -11.16 10.34 24.68
N SER A 41 -12.39 10.74 24.95
CA SER A 41 -12.75 11.39 26.23
C SER A 41 -12.67 10.42 27.39
N VAL A 42 -13.05 9.14 27.21
CA VAL A 42 -12.89 8.07 28.19
C VAL A 42 -11.41 7.77 28.46
N ILE A 43 -10.58 7.72 27.42
CA ILE A 43 -9.13 7.50 27.58
C ILE A 43 -8.47 8.70 28.26
N LYS A 44 -8.87 9.93 27.98
CA LYS A 44 -8.38 11.12 28.68
C LYS A 44 -8.84 11.17 30.14
N GLY A 45 -10.05 10.71 30.44
CA GLY A 45 -10.55 10.59 31.79
C GLY A 45 -9.80 9.54 32.60
N SER A 46 -9.47 8.40 32.02
CA SER A 46 -8.68 7.34 32.68
C SER A 46 -7.22 7.74 32.85
N LEU A 47 -6.63 8.52 31.94
CA LEU A 47 -5.27 9.04 32.10
C LEU A 47 -5.16 10.08 33.22
N ALA A 48 -6.20 10.90 33.40
CA ALA A 48 -6.28 11.86 34.51
C ALA A 48 -6.38 11.17 35.90
N LEU A 49 -7.04 10.00 35.97
CA LEU A 49 -7.10 9.18 37.17
C LEU A 49 -5.74 8.54 37.52
N VAL A 50 -4.99 8.12 36.49
CA VAL A 50 -3.65 7.53 36.71
C VAL A 50 -2.62 8.59 37.14
N THR A 51 -2.67 9.80 36.58
CA THR A 51 -1.77 10.89 36.98
C THR A 51 -2.12 11.47 38.34
N GLY A 52 -3.39 11.47 38.77
CA GLY A 52 -3.84 11.86 40.10
C GLY A 52 -3.39 10.88 41.20
N GLY A 53 -3.27 9.60 40.89
CA GLY A 53 -2.77 8.57 41.81
C GLY A 53 -1.26 8.66 42.12
N PHE A 54 -0.48 9.26 41.22
CA PHE A 54 0.97 9.41 41.38
C PHE A 54 1.39 10.63 42.23
N LEU A 55 0.48 11.57 42.52
CA LEU A 55 0.74 12.78 43.30
C LEU A 55 0.20 12.71 44.74
N GLY A 56 0.20 11.52 45.34
CA GLY A 56 0.15 11.34 46.80
C GLY A 56 -0.90 12.18 47.56
N LEU A 57 -2.16 12.18 47.15
CA LEU A 57 -3.24 12.74 47.97
C LEU A 57 -3.85 11.63 48.83
N ASN A 58 -3.42 11.58 50.10
CA ASN A 58 -4.08 10.76 51.11
C ASN A 58 -5.50 11.28 51.37
N LEU A 59 -6.50 10.60 50.78
CA LEU A 59 -7.88 10.73 51.19
C LEU A 59 -8.22 9.58 52.14
N THR A 60 -8.12 9.84 53.42
CA THR A 60 -8.63 8.99 54.49
C THR A 60 -10.18 9.02 54.47
N GLY A 61 -10.78 7.95 53.94
CA GLY A 61 -12.21 7.71 54.04
C GLY A 61 -12.42 6.39 54.78
N CYS A 62 -12.98 6.45 56.00
CA CYS A 62 -13.36 5.30 56.80
C CYS A 62 -14.46 4.47 56.12
N GLY A 63 -14.27 3.15 56.05
CA GLY A 63 -15.31 2.17 55.71
C GLY A 63 -14.73 0.75 55.70
N SER A 64 -14.96 0.07 56.82
CA SER A 64 -14.57 -1.31 57.07
C SER A 64 -15.38 -2.29 56.18
N SER A 65 -14.71 -3.01 55.30
CA SER A 65 -15.13 -4.36 54.87
C SER A 65 -13.95 -5.10 54.25
N ASN A 66 -13.60 -6.23 54.85
CA ASN A 66 -12.54 -7.13 54.40
C ASN A 66 -12.96 -7.81 53.07
N ASN A 67 -12.54 -7.23 51.95
CA ASN A 67 -12.41 -7.93 50.70
C ASN A 67 -10.96 -7.74 50.24
N SER A 68 -10.20 -8.84 50.27
CA SER A 68 -8.89 -8.92 49.63
C SER A 68 -9.07 -8.68 48.14
N VAL A 69 -8.94 -7.45 47.71
CA VAL A 69 -8.77 -7.11 46.30
C VAL A 69 -7.44 -7.73 45.91
N SER A 70 -7.48 -8.80 45.15
CA SER A 70 -6.33 -9.26 44.37
C SER A 70 -5.85 -8.06 43.56
N THR A 71 -4.72 -7.48 43.93
CA THR A 71 -3.99 -6.55 43.07
C THR A 71 -3.62 -7.32 41.82
N ALA A 72 -4.45 -7.22 40.78
CA ALA A 72 -4.01 -7.61 39.43
C ALA A 72 -2.67 -6.90 39.24
N ALA A 73 -1.62 -7.67 38.98
CA ALA A 73 -0.31 -7.13 38.68
C ALA A 73 -0.51 -6.10 37.58
N ALA A 74 -0.14 -4.84 37.84
CA ALA A 74 -0.18 -3.81 36.83
C ALA A 74 0.58 -4.37 35.64
N GLU A 75 -0.08 -4.46 34.49
CA GLU A 75 0.59 -4.86 33.25
C GLU A 75 1.82 -3.99 33.12
N ALA A 76 3.00 -4.62 33.11
CA ALA A 76 4.24 -3.89 32.95
C ALA A 76 4.18 -3.16 31.61
N LEU A 77 4.06 -1.85 31.66
CA LEU A 77 4.16 -1.02 30.46
C LEU A 77 5.50 -1.35 29.79
N LEU A 78 5.47 -1.58 28.48
CA LEU A 78 6.69 -1.72 27.70
C LEU A 78 7.52 -0.46 27.93
N SER A 79 8.60 -0.59 28.71
CA SER A 79 9.52 0.51 28.97
C SER A 79 10.86 0.19 28.34
N PHE A 80 11.40 1.17 27.64
CA PHE A 80 12.76 1.11 27.09
C PHE A 80 13.41 2.47 27.22
N ASN A 81 14.73 2.49 27.33
CA ASN A 81 15.47 3.74 27.29
C ASN A 81 15.47 4.29 25.85
N PRO A 82 15.24 5.59 25.66
CA PRO A 82 15.26 6.18 24.34
C PRO A 82 16.66 6.05 23.71
N VAL A 83 16.70 5.73 22.44
CA VAL A 83 17.94 5.73 21.65
C VAL A 83 18.32 7.17 21.33
N ALA A 84 19.55 7.56 21.65
CA ALA A 84 20.08 8.87 21.27
C ALA A 84 20.22 8.98 19.74
N LYS A 85 20.01 10.17 19.19
CA LYS A 85 20.31 10.45 17.77
C LYS A 85 21.78 10.17 17.50
N ASN A 86 22.06 9.47 16.40
CA ASN A 86 23.43 9.16 15.97
C ASN A 86 23.51 9.19 14.44
N LEU A 87 24.74 9.14 13.90
CA LEU A 87 25.06 9.10 12.48
C LEU A 87 25.69 7.76 12.07
N ASN A 88 25.51 6.71 12.88
CA ASN A 88 26.01 5.39 12.57
C ASN A 88 25.25 4.81 11.37
N ASP A 89 25.97 4.15 10.47
CA ASP A 89 25.37 3.43 9.35
C ASP A 89 24.87 2.05 9.80
N VAL A 90 24.02 2.05 10.84
CA VAL A 90 23.39 0.86 11.42
C VAL A 90 22.04 1.23 12.03
N VAL A 91 21.13 0.28 12.10
CA VAL A 91 19.88 0.43 12.86
C VAL A 91 20.20 0.28 14.34
N THR A 92 20.13 1.39 15.09
CA THR A 92 20.34 1.39 16.54
C THR A 92 19.02 1.15 17.27
N VAL A 93 19.00 0.14 18.13
CA VAL A 93 17.83 -0.24 18.93
C VAL A 93 18.09 -0.09 20.43
N PRO A 94 17.05 0.05 21.28
CA PRO A 94 17.21 0.11 22.73
C PRO A 94 17.79 -1.19 23.30
N ASP A 95 18.35 -1.11 24.52
CA ASP A 95 18.79 -2.27 25.27
C ASP A 95 17.66 -3.31 25.42
N GLY A 96 17.97 -4.58 25.20
CA GLY A 96 17.01 -5.67 25.24
C GLY A 96 16.27 -5.90 23.92
N TYR A 97 16.47 -5.06 22.90
CA TYR A 97 15.96 -5.25 21.55
C TYR A 97 17.07 -5.72 20.60
N SER A 98 16.69 -6.40 19.55
CA SER A 98 17.58 -6.77 18.46
C SER A 98 16.93 -6.46 17.11
N VAL A 99 17.74 -6.19 16.09
CA VAL A 99 17.31 -5.97 14.74
C VAL A 99 17.79 -7.12 13.85
N GLN A 100 16.94 -7.53 12.93
CA GLN A 100 17.24 -8.55 11.92
C GLN A 100 16.78 -8.05 10.56
N VAL A 101 17.67 -8.12 9.56
CA VAL A 101 17.29 -7.93 8.15
C VAL A 101 16.64 -9.23 7.68
N LEU A 102 15.38 -9.18 7.30
CA LEU A 102 14.57 -10.35 6.94
C LEU A 102 14.41 -10.53 5.43
N TYR A 103 14.13 -9.45 4.69
CA TYR A 103 13.77 -9.50 3.29
C TYR A 103 14.18 -8.18 2.63
N ARG A 104 15.14 -8.20 1.72
CA ARG A 104 15.75 -7.02 1.09
C ARG A 104 15.34 -6.94 -0.37
N LEU A 105 15.44 -5.77 -0.98
CA LEU A 105 15.38 -5.64 -2.43
C LEU A 105 16.17 -6.77 -3.12
N GLY A 106 15.52 -7.43 -4.06
CA GLY A 106 16.13 -8.49 -4.88
C GLY A 106 16.23 -9.86 -4.21
N ASP A 107 15.99 -10.00 -2.90
CA ASP A 107 15.98 -11.31 -2.24
C ASP A 107 14.94 -12.23 -2.90
N PRO A 108 15.30 -13.47 -3.28
CA PRO A 108 14.39 -14.42 -3.91
C PRO A 108 13.38 -14.97 -2.91
N MET A 109 12.09 -15.03 -3.31
CA MET A 109 11.03 -15.57 -2.48
C MET A 109 10.82 -17.09 -2.64
N ASN A 110 11.56 -17.73 -3.54
CA ASN A 110 11.44 -19.16 -3.85
C ASN A 110 12.82 -19.80 -4.02
N ASN A 111 12.85 -21.14 -4.20
CA ASN A 111 14.11 -21.89 -4.30
C ASN A 111 14.67 -22.00 -5.73
N PHE A 112 13.95 -21.58 -6.74
CA PHE A 112 14.40 -21.66 -8.13
C PHE A 112 14.96 -20.35 -8.68
N THR A 113 14.74 -19.23 -8.01
CA THR A 113 15.33 -17.94 -8.34
C THR A 113 16.72 -17.82 -7.70
N SER A 114 17.72 -17.42 -8.47
CA SER A 114 19.10 -17.24 -8.00
C SER A 114 19.21 -16.20 -6.88
N GLU A 115 20.22 -16.28 -6.04
CA GLU A 115 20.51 -15.23 -5.04
C GLU A 115 20.78 -13.89 -5.74
N TYR A 116 20.44 -12.81 -5.06
CA TYR A 116 20.58 -11.45 -5.58
C TYR A 116 22.06 -11.02 -5.60
N LYS A 117 22.54 -10.54 -6.74
CA LYS A 117 23.93 -10.12 -6.92
C LYS A 117 24.13 -8.63 -6.62
N ASN A 118 23.09 -7.81 -6.75
CA ASN A 118 23.13 -6.37 -6.59
C ASN A 118 24.16 -5.67 -7.53
N ASP A 119 24.24 -6.13 -8.78
CA ASP A 119 25.13 -5.59 -9.80
C ASP A 119 24.36 -5.11 -11.05
N GLY A 120 23.03 -5.07 -10.97
CA GLY A 120 22.12 -4.70 -12.06
C GLY A 120 21.86 -5.81 -13.08
N THR A 121 22.58 -6.95 -13.01
CA THR A 121 22.40 -8.08 -13.93
C THR A 121 21.27 -9.02 -13.53
N ASP A 122 20.70 -8.84 -12.32
CA ASP A 122 19.62 -9.66 -11.83
C ASP A 122 18.34 -9.49 -12.68
N THR A 123 17.63 -10.60 -12.85
CA THR A 123 16.36 -10.70 -13.59
C THR A 123 15.29 -11.32 -12.71
N SER A 124 14.10 -11.56 -13.27
CA SER A 124 13.01 -12.28 -12.59
C SER A 124 12.52 -11.59 -11.31
N PHE A 125 12.36 -10.26 -11.36
CA PHE A 125 11.86 -9.46 -10.23
C PHE A 125 10.41 -9.83 -9.86
N GLU A 126 9.69 -10.52 -10.72
CA GLU A 126 8.39 -11.14 -10.41
C GLU A 126 8.48 -12.25 -9.34
N TYR A 127 9.69 -12.70 -8.99
CA TYR A 127 9.96 -13.68 -7.93
C TYR A 127 10.93 -13.18 -6.86
N ARG A 128 11.14 -11.86 -6.80
CA ARG A 128 12.04 -11.22 -5.84
C ARG A 128 11.32 -10.17 -5.02
N ALA A 129 11.90 -9.79 -3.89
CA ALA A 129 11.52 -8.56 -3.21
C ALA A 129 11.62 -7.38 -4.17
N GLY A 130 10.60 -6.54 -4.19
CA GLY A 130 10.67 -5.25 -4.86
C GLY A 130 11.48 -4.23 -4.07
N ASP A 131 11.47 -2.99 -4.53
CA ASP A 131 12.18 -1.88 -3.88
C ASP A 131 11.23 -1.04 -3.00
N HIS A 132 11.76 -0.06 -2.27
CA HIS A 132 11.03 0.86 -1.41
C HIS A 132 9.94 0.17 -0.57
N HIS A 133 10.37 -0.68 0.37
CA HIS A 133 9.47 -1.35 1.29
C HIS A 133 8.73 -0.32 2.15
N ASP A 134 7.40 -0.39 2.16
CA ASP A 134 6.54 0.53 2.88
C ASP A 134 5.49 -0.23 3.71
N GLY A 135 4.23 0.09 3.59
CA GLY A 135 3.17 -0.50 4.40
C GLY A 135 3.22 -2.03 4.44
N MET A 136 3.15 -2.60 5.63
CA MET A 136 3.21 -4.06 5.81
C MET A 136 2.25 -4.55 6.89
N SER A 137 1.80 -5.79 6.75
CA SER A 137 0.94 -6.46 7.73
C SER A 137 1.23 -7.94 7.82
N TYR A 138 1.11 -8.48 9.03
CA TYR A 138 1.31 -9.88 9.33
C TYR A 138 -0.02 -10.61 9.49
N PHE A 139 -0.14 -11.79 8.88
CA PHE A 139 -1.32 -12.65 8.92
C PHE A 139 -0.92 -14.06 9.39
N GLY A 140 -1.29 -14.41 10.62
CA GLY A 140 -0.91 -15.68 11.23
C GLY A 140 -1.44 -16.90 10.46
N LEU A 141 -0.59 -17.91 10.33
CA LEU A 141 -0.91 -19.26 9.84
C LEU A 141 -0.89 -20.24 11.02
N ASN A 142 -1.66 -21.33 10.92
CA ASN A 142 -1.54 -22.43 11.85
C ASN A 142 -0.11 -23.03 11.84
N SER A 143 0.23 -23.82 12.84
CA SER A 143 1.57 -24.39 12.95
C SER A 143 1.97 -25.25 11.74
N ALA A 144 1.01 -25.88 11.07
CA ALA A 144 1.24 -26.62 9.83
C ALA A 144 1.47 -25.71 8.60
N GLY A 145 1.13 -24.42 8.67
CA GLY A 145 1.23 -23.47 7.55
C GLY A 145 0.23 -23.74 6.43
N THR A 146 -0.94 -24.28 6.76
CA THR A 146 -1.94 -24.68 5.77
C THR A 146 -3.25 -23.92 5.85
N ALA A 147 -3.49 -23.20 6.94
CA ALA A 147 -4.71 -22.48 7.19
C ALA A 147 -4.48 -21.22 8.02
N LYS A 148 -5.38 -20.27 7.87
CA LYS A 148 -5.44 -19.02 8.63
C LYS A 148 -5.55 -19.30 10.13
N ASP A 149 -4.69 -18.66 10.91
CA ASP A 149 -4.75 -18.57 12.38
C ASP A 149 -4.21 -17.21 12.80
N LEU A 150 -5.07 -16.21 12.86
CA LEU A 150 -4.68 -14.82 13.15
C LEU A 150 -4.10 -14.64 14.57
N THR A 151 -4.16 -15.65 15.44
CA THR A 151 -3.57 -15.60 16.78
C THR A 151 -2.13 -16.11 16.82
N ASN A 152 -1.69 -16.80 15.77
CA ASN A 152 -0.32 -17.32 15.70
C ASN A 152 0.68 -16.22 15.35
N SER A 153 1.63 -15.98 16.26
CA SER A 153 2.74 -15.04 16.09
C SER A 153 4.07 -15.70 15.72
N GLN A 154 4.09 -17.01 15.50
CA GLN A 154 5.34 -17.77 15.23
C GLN A 154 5.48 -18.16 13.74
N ARG A 155 4.38 -18.21 13.00
CA ARG A 155 4.33 -18.55 11.58
C ARG A 155 3.19 -17.80 10.92
N GLY A 156 3.45 -17.16 9.80
CA GLY A 156 2.42 -16.38 9.11
C GLY A 156 2.89 -15.84 7.77
N LEU A 157 1.98 -15.12 7.11
CA LEU A 157 2.23 -14.41 5.88
C LEU A 157 2.54 -12.96 6.20
N LEU A 158 3.61 -12.42 5.65
CA LEU A 158 3.93 -11.01 5.65
C LEU A 158 3.53 -10.45 4.28
N CYS A 159 2.55 -9.54 4.27
CA CYS A 159 2.21 -8.73 3.12
C CYS A 159 2.97 -7.42 3.22
N MET A 160 3.62 -7.00 2.14
CA MET A 160 4.49 -5.82 2.16
C MET A 160 4.42 -5.07 0.83
N ASN A 161 4.20 -3.78 0.90
CA ASN A 161 4.21 -2.87 -0.24
C ASN A 161 5.64 -2.65 -0.75
N HIS A 162 5.74 -2.46 -2.07
CA HIS A 162 6.93 -1.98 -2.78
C HIS A 162 6.50 -0.74 -3.55
N GLU A 163 6.69 0.41 -2.93
CA GLU A 163 6.09 1.65 -3.37
C GLU A 163 6.71 2.16 -4.67
N ASN A 164 8.02 2.19 -4.74
CA ASN A 164 8.75 2.86 -5.79
C ASN A 164 10.06 2.11 -6.09
N ILE A 165 10.93 2.70 -6.91
CA ILE A 165 12.25 2.13 -7.26
C ILE A 165 13.36 3.18 -7.15
N THR A 166 14.57 2.66 -6.97
CA THR A 166 15.82 3.40 -7.19
C THR A 166 16.59 2.71 -8.31
N GLU A 167 16.63 3.32 -9.46
CA GLU A 167 17.10 2.72 -10.74
C GLU A 167 18.51 2.15 -10.62
N ILE A 168 19.40 2.82 -9.88
CA ILE A 168 20.80 2.37 -9.70
C ILE A 168 20.94 1.03 -9.00
N PHE A 169 19.91 0.55 -8.30
CA PHE A 169 19.90 -0.77 -7.67
C PHE A 169 19.35 -1.86 -8.59
N LEU A 170 18.67 -1.47 -9.68
CA LEU A 170 18.05 -2.39 -10.61
C LEU A 170 18.86 -2.58 -11.89
N HIS A 171 19.64 -1.57 -12.29
CA HIS A 171 20.30 -1.51 -13.57
C HIS A 171 21.83 -1.52 -13.42
N THR A 172 22.51 -1.99 -14.46
CA THR A 172 23.97 -1.90 -14.54
C THR A 172 24.42 -0.45 -14.69
N ALA A 173 25.69 -0.18 -14.39
CA ALA A 173 26.26 1.16 -14.55
C ALA A 173 26.12 1.70 -15.99
N ASP A 174 26.25 0.84 -17.00
CA ASP A 174 26.11 1.21 -18.42
C ASP A 174 24.63 1.54 -18.77
N GLU A 175 23.68 0.77 -18.24
CA GLU A 175 22.26 1.05 -18.40
C GLU A 175 21.88 2.37 -17.72
N ILE A 176 22.43 2.67 -16.55
CA ILE A 176 22.22 3.97 -15.86
C ILE A 176 22.85 5.12 -16.65
N ALA A 177 24.05 4.96 -17.16
CA ALA A 177 24.73 5.98 -17.96
C ALA A 177 23.97 6.34 -19.26
N SER A 178 23.20 5.39 -19.81
CA SER A 178 22.37 5.54 -21.01
C SER A 178 20.86 5.66 -20.69
N TYR A 179 20.48 5.87 -19.44
CA TYR A 179 19.08 5.93 -19.03
C TYR A 179 18.36 7.12 -19.66
N ASP A 180 17.38 6.85 -20.51
CA ASP A 180 16.61 7.85 -21.23
C ASP A 180 15.10 7.50 -21.21
N THR A 181 14.30 8.35 -20.60
CA THR A 181 12.84 8.18 -20.52
C THR A 181 12.13 8.34 -21.87
N THR A 182 12.83 8.79 -22.92
CA THR A 182 12.27 8.90 -24.28
C THR A 182 12.49 7.65 -25.12
N SER A 183 13.38 6.72 -24.69
CA SER A 183 13.69 5.48 -25.39
C SER A 183 14.13 4.40 -24.39
N ARG A 184 13.28 3.43 -24.13
CA ARG A 184 13.48 2.43 -23.08
C ARG A 184 13.57 1.02 -23.64
N THR A 185 14.50 0.22 -23.11
CA THR A 185 14.50 -1.23 -23.40
C THR A 185 13.34 -1.92 -22.69
N SER A 186 12.71 -2.89 -23.36
CA SER A 186 11.64 -3.69 -22.76
C SER A 186 12.09 -4.41 -21.48
N SER A 187 13.30 -4.98 -21.48
CA SER A 187 13.84 -5.66 -20.29
C SER A 187 14.03 -4.72 -19.09
N GLY A 188 14.44 -3.46 -19.34
CA GLY A 188 14.53 -2.47 -18.28
C GLY A 188 13.17 -2.10 -17.70
N ILE A 189 12.18 -1.89 -18.56
CA ILE A 189 10.80 -1.62 -18.15
C ILE A 189 10.22 -2.78 -17.33
N ASP A 190 10.38 -4.03 -17.81
CA ASP A 190 9.86 -5.21 -17.13
C ASP A 190 10.44 -5.36 -15.73
N LYS A 191 11.75 -5.11 -15.57
CA LYS A 191 12.44 -5.14 -14.29
C LYS A 191 11.87 -4.09 -13.33
N GLU A 192 11.72 -2.86 -13.78
CA GLU A 192 11.18 -1.74 -13.00
C GLU A 192 9.72 -1.97 -12.60
N VAL A 193 8.88 -2.38 -13.54
CA VAL A 193 7.47 -2.69 -13.30
C VAL A 193 7.32 -3.84 -12.30
N ALA A 194 8.16 -4.88 -12.41
CA ALA A 194 8.14 -6.01 -11.49
C ALA A 194 8.69 -5.68 -10.10
N ALA A 195 9.53 -4.64 -9.97
CA ALA A 195 10.04 -4.20 -8.66
C ALA A 195 9.02 -3.41 -7.84
N HIS A 196 7.90 -2.96 -8.45
CA HIS A 196 6.75 -2.33 -7.75
C HIS A 196 5.71 -3.36 -7.29
N GLY A 197 4.76 -2.92 -6.47
CA GLY A 197 3.57 -3.68 -6.10
C GLY A 197 3.63 -4.25 -4.69
N VAL A 198 3.22 -5.51 -4.51
CA VAL A 198 3.11 -6.15 -3.19
C VAL A 198 3.79 -7.51 -3.20
N SER A 199 4.52 -7.83 -2.14
CA SER A 199 4.96 -9.20 -1.82
C SER A 199 4.05 -9.82 -0.78
N ILE A 200 3.75 -11.11 -0.96
CA ILE A 200 3.19 -11.98 0.08
C ILE A 200 4.20 -13.10 0.28
N ILE A 201 4.76 -13.19 1.48
CA ILE A 201 5.77 -14.17 1.84
C ILE A 201 5.44 -14.87 3.14
N GLU A 202 5.66 -16.16 3.21
CA GLU A 202 5.57 -16.91 4.47
C GLU A 202 6.85 -16.75 5.26
N ILE A 203 6.70 -16.35 6.52
CA ILE A 203 7.80 -16.27 7.49
C ILE A 203 7.52 -17.16 8.69
N GLN A 204 8.58 -17.73 9.26
CA GLN A 204 8.52 -18.59 10.43
C GLN A 204 9.60 -18.21 11.42
N LYS A 205 9.23 -18.14 12.71
CA LYS A 205 10.17 -17.87 13.80
C LYS A 205 10.96 -19.12 14.15
N GLY A 206 12.27 -19.00 14.08
CA GLY A 206 13.24 -19.98 14.55
C GLY A 206 13.96 -19.51 15.80
N THR A 207 15.06 -20.19 16.16
CA THR A 207 15.90 -19.86 17.33
C THR A 207 16.64 -18.53 17.18
N SER A 208 16.97 -18.13 15.95
CA SER A 208 17.73 -16.91 15.62
C SER A 208 16.87 -15.77 15.07
N GLY A 209 15.53 -15.86 15.18
CA GLY A 209 14.60 -14.88 14.64
C GLY A 209 13.69 -15.44 13.55
N PHE A 210 13.07 -14.57 12.76
CA PHE A 210 12.23 -14.98 11.64
C PHE A 210 13.07 -15.34 10.41
N ALA A 211 12.59 -16.32 9.64
CA ALA A 211 13.16 -16.69 8.35
C ALA A 211 12.05 -16.85 7.30
N LEU A 212 12.38 -16.51 6.06
CA LEU A 212 11.52 -16.74 4.90
C LEU A 212 11.44 -18.23 4.57
N ASN A 213 10.24 -18.76 4.44
CA ASN A 213 10.00 -20.10 3.91
C ASN A 213 9.92 -20.07 2.37
N LYS A 214 11.05 -20.23 1.69
CA LYS A 214 11.13 -20.20 0.21
C LYS A 214 10.33 -21.33 -0.49
N SER A 215 9.86 -22.34 0.25
CA SER A 215 9.06 -23.45 -0.29
C SER A 215 7.55 -23.23 -0.13
N SER A 216 7.13 -22.12 0.43
CA SER A 216 5.71 -21.81 0.63
C SER A 216 4.99 -21.59 -0.69
N LEU A 217 3.81 -22.19 -0.82
CA LEU A 217 2.89 -21.96 -1.95
C LEU A 217 2.19 -20.60 -1.89
N PHE A 218 2.26 -19.91 -0.75
CA PHE A 218 1.67 -18.58 -0.61
C PHE A 218 2.59 -17.48 -1.16
N ASN A 219 3.89 -17.75 -1.31
CA ASN A 219 4.85 -16.76 -1.77
C ASN A 219 4.53 -16.30 -3.21
N ARG A 220 4.20 -15.03 -3.36
CA ARG A 220 3.87 -14.44 -4.66
C ARG A 220 4.06 -12.93 -4.67
N ARG A 221 4.11 -12.39 -5.87
CA ARG A 221 4.09 -10.95 -6.14
C ARG A 221 2.77 -10.57 -6.81
N ILE A 222 2.25 -9.43 -6.39
CA ILE A 222 1.20 -8.69 -7.07
C ILE A 222 1.89 -7.44 -7.60
N THR A 223 1.99 -7.30 -8.93
CA THR A 223 2.72 -6.20 -9.58
C THR A 223 1.79 -5.43 -10.49
N ALA A 224 2.28 -4.35 -11.09
CA ALA A 224 1.52 -3.62 -12.09
C ALA A 224 1.13 -4.46 -13.33
N GLN A 225 1.59 -5.70 -13.47
CA GLN A 225 1.18 -6.64 -14.52
C GLN A 225 0.06 -7.59 -14.09
N THR A 226 -0.25 -7.69 -12.82
CA THR A 226 -1.23 -8.64 -12.29
C THR A 226 -2.64 -8.25 -12.70
N PRO A 227 -3.44 -9.15 -13.30
CA PRO A 227 -4.85 -8.91 -13.57
C PRO A 227 -5.63 -8.69 -12.28
N ILE A 228 -6.40 -7.61 -12.22
CA ILE A 228 -7.22 -7.24 -11.06
C ILE A 228 -8.65 -6.92 -11.51
N ASP A 229 -9.63 -7.40 -10.76
CA ASP A 229 -11.04 -7.06 -10.97
C ASP A 229 -11.39 -5.71 -10.34
N ILE A 230 -12.13 -4.89 -11.07
CA ILE A 230 -12.67 -3.63 -10.55
C ILE A 230 -14.00 -3.90 -9.86
N TYR A 231 -14.16 -3.40 -8.63
CA TYR A 231 -15.38 -3.49 -7.83
C TYR A 231 -15.94 -2.10 -7.50
N GLY A 232 -17.12 -2.07 -6.90
CA GLY A 232 -17.79 -0.85 -6.48
C GLY A 232 -18.44 -0.07 -7.63
N PRO A 233 -18.77 1.20 -7.42
CA PRO A 233 -19.60 1.99 -8.34
C PRO A 233 -18.93 2.35 -9.67
N VAL A 234 -17.62 2.21 -9.78
CA VAL A 234 -16.86 2.48 -11.02
C VAL A 234 -16.77 1.27 -11.95
N LYS A 235 -17.12 0.07 -11.46
CA LYS A 235 -17.11 -1.15 -12.27
C LYS A 235 -18.03 -1.00 -13.48
N GLY A 236 -17.45 -1.15 -14.67
CA GLY A 236 -18.19 -1.05 -15.93
C GLY A 236 -18.51 0.38 -16.38
N HIS A 237 -17.98 1.40 -15.70
CA HIS A 237 -18.14 2.77 -16.12
C HIS A 237 -17.33 3.05 -17.40
N ASP A 238 -17.83 3.93 -18.29
CA ASP A 238 -17.15 4.24 -19.55
C ASP A 238 -15.72 4.74 -19.35
N LEU A 239 -15.46 5.52 -18.31
CA LEU A 239 -14.12 6.02 -17.96
C LEU A 239 -13.17 4.93 -17.40
N ALA A 240 -13.64 3.69 -17.17
CA ALA A 240 -12.83 2.56 -16.81
C ALA A 240 -12.60 1.59 -17.98
N LYS A 241 -13.22 1.85 -19.15
CA LYS A 241 -12.99 1.06 -20.36
C LYS A 241 -11.62 1.35 -20.95
N THR A 242 -10.95 0.29 -21.37
CA THR A 242 -9.64 0.34 -22.02
C THR A 242 -9.57 -0.79 -23.07
N LYS A 243 -8.56 -0.77 -23.93
CA LYS A 243 -8.27 -1.88 -24.84
C LYS A 243 -8.13 -3.22 -24.11
N TYR A 244 -7.59 -3.25 -22.90
CA TYR A 244 -7.49 -4.46 -22.07
C TYR A 244 -8.84 -4.90 -21.49
N SER A 245 -9.72 -3.97 -21.16
CA SER A 245 -11.03 -4.24 -20.56
C SER A 245 -12.11 -3.39 -21.21
N THR A 246 -12.61 -3.87 -22.33
CA THR A 246 -13.60 -3.13 -23.16
C THR A 246 -14.94 -2.89 -22.45
N ILE A 247 -15.21 -3.65 -21.38
CA ILE A 247 -16.40 -3.47 -20.53
C ILE A 247 -16.08 -2.77 -19.20
N GLY A 248 -14.82 -2.34 -18.96
CA GLY A 248 -14.42 -1.55 -17.79
C GLY A 248 -14.50 -2.29 -16.45
N THR A 249 -14.30 -3.60 -16.43
CA THR A 249 -14.44 -4.44 -15.21
C THR A 249 -13.13 -4.99 -14.70
N LYS A 250 -12.03 -4.79 -15.42
CA LYS A 250 -10.69 -5.30 -15.09
C LYS A 250 -9.62 -4.24 -15.33
N THR A 251 -8.53 -4.37 -14.60
CA THR A 251 -7.28 -3.64 -14.85
C THR A 251 -6.09 -4.56 -14.65
N ARG A 252 -4.87 -4.06 -14.85
CA ARG A 252 -3.62 -4.67 -14.40
C ARG A 252 -3.00 -3.72 -13.38
N GLY A 253 -2.80 -4.17 -12.18
CA GLY A 253 -2.27 -3.38 -11.06
C GLY A 253 -1.52 -4.31 -10.11
N THR A 254 -0.85 -3.83 -9.12
CA THR A 254 -1.01 -2.52 -8.47
C THR A 254 0.29 -1.71 -8.57
N LEU A 255 0.25 -0.45 -8.27
CA LEU A 255 1.36 0.47 -8.51
C LEU A 255 1.46 1.55 -7.44
N ASN A 256 2.69 1.93 -7.06
CA ASN A 256 2.99 2.99 -6.08
C ASN A 256 2.23 2.78 -4.76
N ASN A 257 2.37 1.59 -4.21
CA ASN A 257 1.68 1.13 -3.01
C ASN A 257 2.32 1.69 -1.76
N CYS A 258 1.68 2.64 -1.08
CA CYS A 258 2.17 3.31 0.11
C CYS A 258 1.44 2.80 1.36
N ALA A 259 0.32 3.39 1.73
CA ALA A 259 -0.43 3.01 2.92
C ALA A 259 -1.02 1.59 2.82
N ASN A 260 -1.19 0.95 3.97
CA ASN A 260 -1.83 -0.36 4.08
C ASN A 260 -2.86 -0.43 5.20
N GLY A 261 -3.65 -1.49 5.20
CA GLY A 261 -4.61 -1.78 6.25
C GLY A 261 -5.05 -3.25 6.24
N LEU A 262 -5.82 -3.61 7.26
CA LEU A 262 -6.41 -4.94 7.40
C LEU A 262 -7.93 -4.82 7.46
N THR A 263 -8.62 -5.70 6.75
CA THR A 263 -10.06 -5.82 6.88
C THR A 263 -10.42 -6.65 8.12
N PRO A 264 -11.62 -6.48 8.67
CA PRO A 264 -12.10 -7.34 9.76
C PRO A 264 -12.20 -8.83 9.40
N TRP A 265 -12.33 -9.16 8.12
CA TRP A 265 -12.38 -10.55 7.63
C TRP A 265 -11.00 -11.12 7.31
N GLY A 266 -9.93 -10.30 7.45
CA GLY A 266 -8.54 -10.75 7.40
C GLY A 266 -7.94 -10.78 6.00
N THR A 267 -8.24 -9.79 5.18
CA THR A 267 -7.54 -9.49 3.93
C THR A 267 -6.65 -8.26 4.10
N TYR A 268 -5.67 -8.14 3.22
CA TYR A 268 -4.75 -7.02 3.14
C TYR A 268 -5.31 -5.94 2.22
N LEU A 269 -5.22 -4.69 2.65
CA LEU A 269 -5.52 -3.52 1.83
C LEU A 269 -4.23 -2.77 1.53
N THR A 270 -4.07 -2.33 0.29
CA THR A 270 -2.97 -1.46 -0.13
C THR A 270 -3.51 -0.29 -0.92
N CYS A 271 -2.90 0.89 -0.78
CA CYS A 271 -3.35 2.13 -1.40
C CYS A 271 -2.35 2.60 -2.44
N GLU A 272 -2.81 2.87 -3.65
CA GLU A 272 -2.01 3.43 -4.74
C GLU A 272 -1.92 4.96 -4.59
N GLU A 273 -0.71 5.53 -4.48
CA GLU A 273 -0.50 6.94 -4.17
C GLU A 273 -0.21 7.79 -5.42
N ASN A 274 1.05 7.88 -5.85
CA ASN A 274 1.48 8.80 -6.93
C ASN A 274 1.33 8.19 -8.35
N TRP A 275 0.37 7.31 -8.53
CA TRP A 275 0.12 6.52 -9.74
C TRP A 275 0.06 7.34 -11.03
N ALA A 276 -0.46 8.56 -10.99
CA ALA A 276 -0.66 9.39 -12.17
C ALA A 276 0.66 9.79 -12.86
N GLY A 277 1.75 9.84 -12.10
CA GLY A 277 3.09 10.20 -12.60
C GLY A 277 3.72 9.17 -13.54
N TYR A 278 3.23 7.93 -13.54
CA TYR A 278 3.80 6.85 -14.34
C TYR A 278 3.38 6.87 -15.82
N PHE A 279 2.29 7.58 -16.14
CA PHE A 279 1.69 7.58 -17.48
C PHE A 279 2.25 8.67 -18.38
N LYS A 280 2.53 8.30 -19.62
CA LYS A 280 2.82 9.25 -20.70
C LYS A 280 1.53 9.96 -21.10
N ARG A 281 1.66 11.26 -21.35
CA ARG A 281 0.55 12.12 -21.71
C ARG A 281 0.93 13.10 -22.82
N PRO A 282 0.06 13.34 -23.82
CA PRO A 282 0.34 14.31 -24.88
C PRO A 282 0.21 15.76 -24.39
N ALA A 283 0.91 16.68 -25.06
CA ALA A 283 0.80 18.12 -24.80
C ALA A 283 -0.50 18.72 -25.30
N SER A 284 -1.07 18.18 -26.38
CA SER A 284 -2.27 18.68 -27.02
C SER A 284 -3.45 17.75 -26.83
N ASN A 285 -4.65 18.33 -26.74
CA ASN A 285 -5.86 17.63 -26.37
C ASN A 285 -6.77 17.34 -27.54
N THR A 286 -6.88 16.09 -27.86
CA THR A 286 -8.05 15.56 -28.61
C THR A 286 -9.14 15.05 -27.67
N LEU A 287 -8.96 15.22 -26.35
CA LEU A 287 -9.91 14.77 -25.33
C LEU A 287 -11.12 15.69 -25.23
N SER A 288 -12.28 15.14 -24.83
CA SER A 288 -13.42 15.94 -24.41
C SER A 288 -13.03 16.87 -23.26
N ALA A 289 -13.71 18.00 -23.11
CA ALA A 289 -13.46 18.95 -22.02
C ALA A 289 -13.51 18.29 -20.63
N LYS A 290 -14.41 17.32 -20.41
CA LYS A 290 -14.53 16.57 -19.16
C LYS A 290 -13.31 15.65 -18.92
N ALA A 291 -12.89 14.91 -19.91
CA ALA A 291 -11.71 14.04 -19.82
C ALA A 291 -10.42 14.84 -19.60
N GLN A 292 -10.33 16.00 -20.27
CA GLN A 292 -9.22 16.94 -20.08
C GLN A 292 -9.15 17.48 -18.65
N LEU A 293 -10.31 17.87 -18.08
CA LEU A 293 -10.36 18.36 -16.70
C LEU A 293 -9.87 17.28 -15.72
N THR A 294 -10.27 16.02 -15.94
CA THR A 294 -9.83 14.87 -15.14
C THR A 294 -8.31 14.66 -15.24
N GLN A 295 -7.77 14.63 -16.46
CA GLN A 295 -6.32 14.49 -16.65
C GLN A 295 -5.54 15.65 -16.02
N ASN A 296 -5.99 16.89 -16.21
CA ASN A 296 -5.33 18.05 -15.62
C ASN A 296 -5.31 18.02 -14.08
N ARG A 297 -6.36 17.47 -13.47
CA ARG A 297 -6.45 17.34 -12.01
C ARG A 297 -5.37 16.42 -11.44
N TYR A 298 -5.11 15.29 -12.06
CA TYR A 298 -4.23 14.26 -11.53
C TYR A 298 -2.82 14.28 -12.13
N MET A 299 -2.69 14.68 -13.39
CA MET A 299 -1.43 14.61 -14.14
C MET A 299 -0.84 16.01 -14.45
N GLY A 300 -1.51 17.09 -14.03
CA GLY A 300 -1.12 18.46 -14.33
C GLY A 300 -1.40 18.85 -15.78
N SER A 301 -1.00 20.06 -16.20
CA SER A 301 -1.11 20.55 -17.57
C SER A 301 0.24 20.35 -18.31
N GLY A 302 0.20 19.99 -19.59
CA GLY A 302 1.39 19.80 -20.41
C GLY A 302 1.67 18.33 -20.78
N SER A 303 2.72 18.07 -21.52
CA SER A 303 3.16 16.71 -21.86
C SER A 303 4.01 16.10 -20.77
N SER A 304 3.99 14.77 -20.68
CA SER A 304 4.86 13.98 -19.82
C SER A 304 5.20 12.67 -20.51
N ASN A 305 6.42 12.17 -20.33
CA ASN A 305 6.82 10.81 -20.73
C ASN A 305 6.48 9.76 -19.65
N GLY A 306 5.94 10.18 -18.51
CA GLY A 306 5.89 9.40 -17.29
C GLY A 306 7.24 9.39 -16.58
N SER A 307 7.25 9.17 -15.27
CA SER A 307 8.45 9.23 -14.40
C SER A 307 9.58 8.34 -14.91
N TYR A 308 9.25 7.17 -15.45
CA TYR A 308 10.22 6.16 -15.91
C TYR A 308 10.18 5.92 -17.42
N GLY A 309 9.32 6.60 -18.17
CA GLY A 309 9.20 6.46 -19.62
C GLY A 309 8.76 5.09 -20.11
N TRP A 310 7.98 4.35 -19.33
CA TRP A 310 7.55 2.97 -19.66
C TRP A 310 6.73 2.87 -20.95
N ALA A 311 6.05 3.93 -21.35
CA ALA A 311 5.34 4.03 -22.63
C ALA A 311 6.27 4.15 -23.85
N ASN A 312 7.55 4.42 -23.65
CA ASN A 312 8.52 4.66 -24.71
C ASN A 312 9.43 3.44 -24.94
N SER A 313 8.87 2.23 -24.80
CA SER A 313 9.57 0.99 -25.15
C SER A 313 10.01 0.98 -26.61
N THR A 314 11.23 0.50 -26.85
CA THR A 314 11.71 0.23 -28.21
C THR A 314 11.07 -0.99 -28.85
N THR A 315 10.34 -1.80 -28.05
CA THR A 315 9.54 -2.94 -28.52
C THR A 315 8.07 -2.55 -28.48
N SER A 316 7.38 -2.69 -29.62
CA SER A 316 5.93 -2.46 -29.68
C SER A 316 5.22 -3.69 -29.11
N ASP A 317 4.55 -3.49 -27.97
CA ASP A 317 3.70 -4.50 -27.33
C ASP A 317 2.65 -3.79 -26.47
N ASP A 318 1.45 -4.37 -26.42
CA ASP A 318 0.32 -3.87 -25.65
C ASP A 318 0.62 -3.67 -24.16
N ILE A 319 1.57 -4.44 -23.62
CA ILE A 319 2.00 -4.35 -22.22
C ILE A 319 2.75 -3.04 -21.92
N TYR A 320 3.37 -2.41 -22.92
CA TYR A 320 4.03 -1.11 -22.82
C TYR A 320 3.13 0.02 -23.30
N ASP A 321 2.31 -0.21 -24.36
CA ASP A 321 1.37 0.75 -24.90
C ASP A 321 0.40 1.28 -23.83
N ARG A 322 0.06 0.44 -22.86
CA ARG A 322 -0.85 0.79 -21.76
C ARG A 322 -0.38 1.94 -20.87
N TRP A 323 0.89 2.31 -20.92
CA TRP A 323 1.41 3.43 -20.16
C TRP A 323 1.25 4.78 -20.89
N ASP A 324 0.72 4.77 -22.12
CA ASP A 324 0.39 5.97 -22.91
C ASP A 324 -1.11 6.25 -22.89
N VAL A 325 -1.51 7.33 -22.23
CA VAL A 325 -2.93 7.76 -22.18
C VAL A 325 -3.32 8.63 -23.37
N THR A 326 -2.51 8.67 -24.43
CA THR A 326 -2.84 9.39 -25.67
C THR A 326 -3.98 8.69 -26.40
N PRO A 327 -5.08 9.37 -26.73
CA PRO A 327 -6.11 8.80 -27.59
C PRO A 327 -5.55 8.56 -29.00
N ASN A 328 -5.56 7.31 -29.45
CA ASN A 328 -5.08 6.90 -30.77
C ASN A 328 -6.01 5.90 -31.49
N GLY A 329 -7.03 5.39 -30.80
CA GLY A 329 -8.12 4.58 -31.36
C GLY A 329 -9.37 5.39 -31.64
N ALA A 330 -10.38 4.79 -32.27
CA ALA A 330 -11.67 5.43 -32.52
C ALA A 330 -12.41 5.74 -31.21
N ASP A 331 -12.30 4.83 -30.23
CA ASP A 331 -12.89 5.03 -28.89
C ASP A 331 -11.98 4.44 -27.80
N GLU A 332 -12.46 4.47 -26.56
CA GLU A 332 -11.74 4.02 -25.36
C GLU A 332 -11.49 2.50 -25.29
N THR A 333 -12.12 1.72 -26.15
CA THR A 333 -11.92 0.25 -26.21
C THR A 333 -10.81 -0.15 -27.18
N GLU A 334 -10.27 0.81 -27.92
CA GLU A 334 -9.20 0.59 -28.89
C GLU A 334 -7.83 1.10 -28.42
N ASP A 335 -7.80 1.86 -27.33
CA ASP A 335 -6.54 2.39 -26.76
C ASP A 335 -6.57 2.40 -25.22
N TYR A 336 -5.60 3.09 -24.63
CA TYR A 336 -5.41 3.19 -23.18
C TYR A 336 -5.66 4.59 -22.61
N ARG A 337 -6.46 5.45 -23.31
CA ARG A 337 -6.76 6.82 -22.86
C ARG A 337 -7.32 6.90 -21.44
N ASN A 338 -7.99 5.84 -20.98
CA ASN A 338 -8.62 5.76 -19.67
C ASN A 338 -7.86 4.93 -18.64
N VAL A 339 -6.73 4.30 -19.00
CA VAL A 339 -6.03 3.37 -18.09
C VAL A 339 -5.65 4.01 -16.76
N ALA A 340 -5.24 5.27 -16.76
CA ALA A 340 -4.89 6.00 -15.55
C ALA A 340 -6.08 6.11 -14.56
N ASN A 341 -7.33 6.06 -15.03
CA ASN A 341 -8.52 6.06 -14.18
C ASN A 341 -8.74 4.73 -13.44
N THR A 342 -8.03 3.68 -13.83
CA THR A 342 -8.10 2.37 -13.18
C THR A 342 -7.07 2.18 -12.07
N PHE A 343 -6.33 3.26 -11.73
CA PHE A 343 -5.37 3.35 -10.63
C PHE A 343 -5.78 4.45 -9.63
N GLY A 344 -5.07 4.53 -8.51
CA GLY A 344 -5.38 5.46 -7.42
C GLY A 344 -6.45 4.92 -6.49
N TRP A 345 -6.56 3.62 -6.37
CA TRP A 345 -7.58 2.92 -5.60
C TRP A 345 -7.01 2.20 -4.38
N VAL A 346 -7.91 1.73 -3.53
CA VAL A 346 -7.58 0.74 -2.50
C VAL A 346 -7.74 -0.65 -3.13
N VAL A 347 -6.66 -1.42 -3.13
CA VAL A 347 -6.63 -2.78 -3.64
C VAL A 347 -6.73 -3.76 -2.47
N GLU A 348 -7.67 -4.70 -2.55
CA GLU A 348 -7.85 -5.76 -1.56
C GLU A 348 -7.23 -7.06 -2.06
N ILE A 349 -6.39 -7.68 -1.22
CA ILE A 349 -5.68 -8.92 -1.54
C ILE A 349 -5.98 -9.93 -0.43
N ASN A 350 -6.39 -11.15 -0.79
CA ASN A 350 -6.51 -12.25 0.16
C ASN A 350 -5.14 -12.95 0.32
N PRO A 351 -4.40 -12.75 1.43
CA PRO A 351 -3.08 -13.34 1.57
C PRO A 351 -3.10 -14.88 1.61
N PHE A 352 -4.21 -15.47 2.03
CA PHE A 352 -4.38 -16.92 2.18
C PHE A 352 -4.81 -17.65 0.91
N ASP A 353 -5.10 -16.92 -0.16
CA ASP A 353 -5.45 -17.50 -1.46
C ASP A 353 -4.30 -17.26 -2.46
N PRO A 354 -3.48 -18.29 -2.74
CA PRO A 354 -2.35 -18.12 -3.66
C PRO A 354 -2.77 -17.89 -5.12
N THR A 355 -4.05 -17.98 -5.42
CA THR A 355 -4.61 -17.79 -6.78
C THR A 355 -5.27 -16.43 -6.98
N SER A 356 -5.41 -15.65 -5.90
CA SER A 356 -6.04 -14.32 -5.92
C SER A 356 -4.99 -13.20 -6.06
#